data_57c7f64ae59f3afa22aa998cddcb53ff
#
_entry.id   57c7f64ae59f3afa22aa998cddcb53ff
#
_cell.length_a   1.000
_cell.length_b   1.000
_cell.length_c   1.000
_cell.angle_alpha   90.00
_cell.angle_beta   90.00
_cell.angle_gamma   90.00
#
_symmetry.space_group_name_H-M   'P 1'
#
loop_
_entity.id
_entity.type
_entity.pdbx_description
1 polymer ?
#
loop_
_entity_poly.entity_id
_entity_poly.type
_entity_poly.pdbx_seq_one_letter_code
_entity_poly.pdbx_strand_id
1 'polypeptide(L)'
;LAAVVPEETSMLAGLAGKPLAKAGAYRETEANAEALLGQAERILNLQKQITEEKTAALRLLAEAESLKPWQKLEIPLAYQETKRCAILVGAVGGGAYTQEEIYASVAKQEPQLEKWELEVVGSDADQTCIAVICLKEDEEKLETALRSIGFARPARPVEEVPAAYAKKLKAQAAEHEGRAAATEEELKQCAPAREDLKLLSDYYRLRAQKYEALGEILQSEKTCMITGFIPKRDAKGLEEKLNSRFELAVESSDVPEDEEAP
;
A
#
# COMPACT_ATOMS: atom_id res chain seq x y z
N LEU A 1 1.07 -1.49 -13.88
CA LEU A 1 0.31 -1.44 -15.13
C LEU A 1 -0.84 -2.45 -15.17
N ALA A 2 -0.61 -3.73 -14.90
CA ALA A 2 -1.65 -4.77 -14.96
C ALA A 2 -2.86 -4.48 -14.05
N ALA A 3 -2.66 -3.85 -12.90
CA ALA A 3 -3.74 -3.49 -11.97
C ALA A 3 -4.65 -2.36 -12.49
N VAL A 4 -4.13 -1.47 -13.33
CA VAL A 4 -4.86 -0.29 -13.84
C VAL A 4 -5.34 -0.51 -15.28
N VAL A 5 -4.56 -1.22 -16.06
CA VAL A 5 -4.89 -1.62 -17.44
C VAL A 5 -4.74 -3.13 -17.53
N PRO A 6 -5.78 -3.91 -17.22
CA PRO A 6 -5.73 -5.37 -17.34
C PRO A 6 -5.45 -5.79 -18.79
N GLU A 7 -4.71 -6.88 -18.93
CA GLU A 7 -4.53 -7.48 -20.25
C GLU A 7 -5.82 -8.23 -20.66
N GLU A 8 -6.25 -8.06 -21.90
CA GLU A 8 -7.27 -8.92 -22.47
C GLU A 8 -6.66 -10.31 -22.71
N THR A 9 -6.67 -11.15 -21.69
CA THR A 9 -6.25 -12.54 -21.83
C THR A 9 -7.41 -13.36 -22.40
N SER A 10 -7.28 -13.83 -23.64
CA SER A 10 -8.17 -14.86 -24.16
C SER A 10 -8.09 -16.09 -23.26
N MET A 11 -9.23 -16.76 -22.99
CA MET A 11 -9.25 -18.06 -22.28
C MET A 11 -8.30 -19.11 -22.87
N LEU A 12 -7.95 -18.97 -24.15
CA LEU A 12 -7.05 -19.84 -24.88
C LEU A 12 -5.58 -19.38 -24.88
N ALA A 13 -5.27 -18.23 -24.29
CA ALA A 13 -3.89 -17.71 -24.24
C ALA A 13 -2.91 -18.66 -23.53
N GLY A 14 -3.40 -19.39 -22.52
CA GLY A 14 -2.60 -20.42 -21.83
C GLY A 14 -2.23 -21.63 -22.71
N LEU A 15 -2.99 -21.90 -23.78
CA LEU A 15 -2.75 -22.99 -24.73
C LEU A 15 -1.87 -22.56 -25.92
N ALA A 16 -1.78 -21.26 -26.20
CA ALA A 16 -1.02 -20.71 -27.32
C ALA A 16 0.51 -20.76 -27.13
N GLY A 17 0.97 -21.11 -25.93
CA GLY A 17 2.40 -21.10 -25.58
C GLY A 17 2.96 -19.68 -25.40
N LYS A 18 4.26 -19.59 -25.18
CA LYS A 18 4.95 -18.29 -25.04
C LYS A 18 5.10 -17.63 -26.41
N PRO A 19 4.81 -16.32 -26.54
CA PRO A 19 5.00 -15.62 -27.81
C PRO A 19 6.49 -15.65 -28.23
N LEU A 20 6.73 -15.94 -29.51
CA LEU A 20 8.07 -15.98 -30.08
C LEU A 20 8.54 -14.55 -30.41
N ALA A 21 9.61 -14.10 -29.81
CA ALA A 21 10.26 -12.84 -30.14
C ALA A 21 11.25 -13.04 -31.29
N LYS A 22 11.27 -12.09 -32.24
CA LYS A 22 12.25 -12.11 -33.34
C LYS A 22 13.63 -11.69 -32.80
N ALA A 23 14.70 -12.32 -33.28
CA ALA A 23 16.07 -11.98 -32.87
C ALA A 23 16.43 -10.49 -33.06
N GLY A 24 15.84 -9.82 -34.06
CA GLY A 24 16.01 -8.38 -34.26
C GLY A 24 15.43 -7.53 -33.12
N ALA A 25 14.31 -7.95 -32.54
CA ALA A 25 13.67 -7.22 -31.44
C ALA A 25 14.56 -7.12 -30.19
N TYR A 26 15.35 -8.16 -29.90
CA TYR A 26 16.32 -8.09 -28.77
C TYR A 26 17.43 -7.06 -28.99
N ARG A 27 17.91 -6.88 -30.23
CA ARG A 27 18.92 -5.86 -30.54
C ARG A 27 18.36 -4.45 -30.43
N GLU A 28 17.12 -4.25 -30.85
CA GLU A 28 16.42 -2.98 -30.71
C GLU A 28 16.14 -2.67 -29.24
N THR A 29 15.76 -3.68 -28.45
CA THR A 29 15.58 -3.54 -26.99
C THR A 29 16.89 -3.20 -26.30
N GLU A 30 18.02 -3.82 -26.69
CA GLU A 30 19.33 -3.49 -26.15
C GLU A 30 19.71 -2.04 -26.46
N ALA A 31 19.50 -1.58 -27.67
CA ALA A 31 19.80 -0.20 -28.07
C ALA A 31 18.93 0.84 -27.32
N ASN A 32 17.71 0.48 -26.95
CA ASN A 32 16.74 1.35 -26.28
C ASN A 32 16.64 1.07 -24.77
N ALA A 33 17.48 0.22 -24.21
CA ALA A 33 17.36 -0.27 -22.83
C ALA A 33 17.29 0.85 -21.78
N GLU A 34 18.11 1.89 -21.92
CA GLU A 34 18.13 3.04 -21.00
C GLU A 34 16.82 3.82 -21.01
N ALA A 35 16.27 4.08 -22.21
CA ALA A 35 14.99 4.77 -22.35
C ALA A 35 13.83 3.94 -21.77
N LEU A 36 13.83 2.61 -21.99
CA LEU A 36 12.84 1.70 -21.43
C LEU A 36 12.95 1.58 -19.90
N LEU A 37 14.15 1.57 -19.35
CA LEU A 37 14.34 1.63 -17.89
C LEU A 37 13.79 2.93 -17.31
N GLY A 38 14.04 4.07 -17.93
CA GLY A 38 13.46 5.35 -17.52
C GLY A 38 11.92 5.33 -17.55
N GLN A 39 11.31 4.66 -18.52
CA GLN A 39 9.86 4.44 -18.56
C GLN A 39 9.38 3.53 -17.43
N ALA A 40 10.12 2.45 -17.12
CA ALA A 40 9.81 1.57 -15.99
C ALA A 40 9.86 2.33 -14.65
N GLU A 41 10.89 3.13 -14.43
CA GLU A 41 11.02 3.98 -13.24
C GLU A 41 9.87 4.99 -13.13
N ARG A 42 9.49 5.62 -14.24
CA ARG A 42 8.32 6.51 -14.27
C ARG A 42 7.05 5.79 -13.85
N ILE A 43 6.79 4.59 -14.38
CA ILE A 43 5.62 3.76 -14.04
C ILE A 43 5.62 3.42 -12.54
N LEU A 44 6.76 3.03 -11.98
CA LEU A 44 6.90 2.73 -10.54
C LEU A 44 6.62 3.96 -9.67
N ASN A 45 7.12 5.12 -10.08
CA ASN A 45 6.89 6.38 -9.38
C ASN A 45 5.42 6.80 -9.42
N LEU A 46 4.75 6.69 -10.57
CA LEU A 46 3.31 6.95 -10.68
C LEU A 46 2.50 6.00 -9.79
N GLN A 47 2.83 4.71 -9.77
CA GLN A 47 2.16 3.74 -8.90
C GLN A 47 2.36 4.07 -7.41
N LYS A 48 3.55 4.48 -7.03
CA LYS A 48 3.87 4.91 -5.67
C LYS A 48 3.03 6.14 -5.27
N GLN A 49 2.97 7.15 -6.14
CA GLN A 49 2.16 8.35 -5.93
C GLN A 49 0.67 8.01 -5.75
N ILE A 50 0.10 7.15 -6.60
CA ILE A 50 -1.30 6.69 -6.48
C ILE A 50 -1.54 6.06 -5.11
N THR A 51 -0.62 5.20 -4.65
CA THR A 51 -0.73 4.52 -3.37
C THR A 51 -0.66 5.51 -2.20
N GLU A 52 0.25 6.47 -2.26
CA GLU A 52 0.42 7.52 -1.25
C GLU A 52 -0.82 8.41 -1.16
N GLU A 53 -1.35 8.88 -2.29
CA GLU A 53 -2.55 9.70 -2.36
C GLU A 53 -3.79 8.95 -1.84
N LYS A 54 -4.00 7.71 -2.24
CA LYS A 54 -5.11 6.87 -1.73
C LYS A 54 -4.99 6.62 -0.22
N THR A 55 -3.79 6.37 0.27
CA THR A 55 -3.55 6.16 1.70
C THR A 55 -3.82 7.44 2.50
N ALA A 56 -3.42 8.60 1.98
CA ALA A 56 -3.71 9.90 2.60
C ALA A 56 -5.22 10.15 2.65
N ALA A 57 -5.96 9.90 1.57
CA ALA A 57 -7.41 10.04 1.52
C ALA A 57 -8.09 9.13 2.55
N LEU A 58 -7.73 7.86 2.62
CA LEU A 58 -8.28 6.90 3.59
C LEU A 58 -8.04 7.33 5.03
N ARG A 59 -6.85 7.87 5.34
CA ARG A 59 -6.51 8.38 6.66
C ARG A 59 -7.39 9.56 7.06
N LEU A 60 -7.59 10.52 6.15
CA LEU A 60 -8.46 11.67 6.38
C LEU A 60 -9.93 11.27 6.55
N LEU A 61 -10.41 10.31 5.76
CA LEU A 61 -11.76 9.76 5.89
C LEU A 61 -11.95 9.03 7.23
N ALA A 62 -10.98 8.23 7.66
CA ALA A 62 -11.02 7.56 8.96
C ALA A 62 -11.04 8.57 10.11
N GLU A 63 -10.27 9.66 10.01
CA GLU A 63 -10.29 10.74 11.00
C GLU A 63 -11.65 11.47 10.99
N ALA A 64 -12.22 11.76 9.82
CA ALA A 64 -13.55 12.35 9.71
C ALA A 64 -14.66 11.44 10.27
N GLU A 65 -14.53 10.12 10.10
CA GLU A 65 -15.49 9.14 10.66
C GLU A 65 -15.40 9.06 12.18
N SER A 66 -14.21 9.18 12.76
CA SER A 66 -14.02 9.22 14.22
C SER A 66 -14.70 10.42 14.89
N LEU A 67 -14.98 11.47 14.12
CA LEU A 67 -15.73 12.65 14.59
C LEU A 67 -17.24 12.50 14.52
N LYS A 68 -17.74 11.41 13.96
CA LYS A 68 -19.19 11.19 13.74
C LYS A 68 -20.02 11.28 15.02
N PRO A 69 -19.61 10.70 16.18
CA PRO A 69 -20.36 10.84 17.44
C PRO A 69 -20.42 12.28 17.96
N TRP A 70 -19.47 13.12 17.51
CA TRP A 70 -19.34 14.50 17.97
C TRP A 70 -20.02 15.53 17.05
N GLN A 71 -20.73 15.10 16.00
CA GLN A 71 -21.27 16.00 14.97
C GLN A 71 -22.28 17.03 15.50
N LYS A 72 -22.96 16.72 16.61
CA LYS A 72 -23.92 17.62 17.24
C LYS A 72 -23.28 18.66 18.15
N LEU A 73 -21.99 18.48 18.47
CA LEU A 73 -21.28 19.40 19.35
C LEU A 73 -20.97 20.71 18.62
N GLU A 74 -21.46 21.84 19.15
CA GLU A 74 -21.30 23.18 18.56
C GLU A 74 -20.04 23.89 19.04
N ILE A 75 -19.28 23.29 19.96
CA ILE A 75 -18.02 23.81 20.48
C ILE A 75 -16.85 22.92 20.05
N PRO A 76 -15.62 23.47 20.00
CA PRO A 76 -14.42 22.66 19.76
C PRO A 76 -14.20 21.60 20.83
N LEU A 77 -13.67 20.43 20.43
CA LEU A 77 -13.28 19.38 21.39
C LEU A 77 -12.17 19.84 22.35
N ALA A 78 -11.37 20.79 21.92
CA ALA A 78 -10.29 21.39 22.74
C ALA A 78 -10.79 22.43 23.72
N TYR A 79 -12.09 22.79 23.68
CA TYR A 79 -12.63 23.81 24.55
C TYR A 79 -12.74 23.32 26.00
N GLN A 80 -12.04 23.95 26.93
CA GLN A 80 -11.91 23.43 28.29
C GLN A 80 -12.52 24.31 29.35
N GLU A 81 -12.60 25.61 29.13
CA GLU A 81 -13.02 26.52 30.18
C GLU A 81 -13.57 27.87 29.73
N THR A 82 -14.39 28.43 30.58
CA THR A 82 -14.78 29.86 30.58
C THR A 82 -14.14 30.58 31.82
N LYS A 83 -14.49 31.83 32.05
CA LYS A 83 -13.99 32.56 33.23
C LYS A 83 -14.32 31.88 34.55
N ARG A 84 -15.48 31.24 34.68
CA ARG A 84 -15.98 30.65 35.94
C ARG A 84 -16.30 29.18 35.88
N CYS A 85 -16.52 28.65 34.69
CA CYS A 85 -16.92 27.25 34.48
C CYS A 85 -15.82 26.49 33.77
N ALA A 86 -15.63 25.24 34.15
CA ALA A 86 -14.89 24.24 33.41
C ALA A 86 -15.83 23.46 32.45
N ILE A 87 -15.33 23.07 31.32
CA ILE A 87 -16.04 22.26 30.33
C ILE A 87 -15.25 20.99 30.13
N LEU A 88 -15.89 19.85 30.41
CA LEU A 88 -15.34 18.51 30.20
C LEU A 88 -16.01 17.90 29.00
N VAL A 89 -15.25 17.73 27.93
CA VAL A 89 -15.70 17.01 26.73
C VAL A 89 -14.97 15.69 26.68
N GLY A 90 -15.72 14.59 26.52
CA GLY A 90 -15.13 13.26 26.51
C GLY A 90 -16.15 12.17 26.22
N ALA A 91 -15.69 10.93 26.23
CA ALA A 91 -16.52 9.75 26.01
C ALA A 91 -16.51 8.85 27.24
N VAL A 92 -17.65 8.28 27.56
CA VAL A 92 -17.82 7.21 28.56
C VAL A 92 -17.85 5.88 27.80
N GLY A 93 -16.84 5.03 28.06
CA GLY A 93 -16.75 3.70 27.46
C GLY A 93 -17.68 2.69 28.12
N GLY A 94 -17.99 1.61 27.40
CA GLY A 94 -18.78 0.49 27.93
C GLY A 94 -20.22 0.44 27.47
N GLY A 95 -20.59 1.24 26.47
CA GLY A 95 -21.90 1.19 25.83
C GLY A 95 -22.63 2.53 25.75
N ALA A 96 -23.89 2.46 25.42
CA ALA A 96 -24.77 3.62 25.33
C ALA A 96 -25.37 3.91 26.71
N TYR A 97 -24.93 5.01 27.32
CA TYR A 97 -25.50 5.51 28.58
C TYR A 97 -26.51 6.62 28.31
N THR A 98 -27.59 6.60 29.06
CA THR A 98 -28.53 7.73 29.12
C THR A 98 -27.99 8.83 30.02
N GLN A 99 -28.45 10.05 29.82
CA GLN A 99 -28.10 11.18 30.67
C GLN A 99 -28.43 10.90 32.16
N GLU A 100 -29.58 10.25 32.41
CA GLU A 100 -30.05 9.91 33.77
C GLU A 100 -29.13 8.89 34.46
N GLU A 101 -28.64 7.89 33.76
CA GLU A 101 -27.70 6.88 34.29
C GLU A 101 -26.36 7.51 34.68
N ILE A 102 -25.86 8.47 33.91
CA ILE A 102 -24.62 9.21 34.24
C ILE A 102 -24.86 10.09 35.46
N TYR A 103 -25.97 10.83 35.52
CA TYR A 103 -26.32 11.61 36.69
C TYR A 103 -26.41 10.75 37.97
N ALA A 104 -27.15 9.62 37.87
CA ALA A 104 -27.29 8.69 39.01
C ALA A 104 -25.93 8.10 39.46
N SER A 105 -25.02 7.85 38.55
CA SER A 105 -23.69 7.32 38.85
C SER A 105 -22.81 8.35 39.55
N VAL A 106 -22.80 9.59 39.07
CA VAL A 106 -22.05 10.70 39.71
C VAL A 106 -22.62 11.03 41.09
N ALA A 107 -23.96 11.10 41.22
CA ALA A 107 -24.62 11.40 42.50
C ALA A 107 -24.35 10.35 43.60
N LYS A 108 -24.07 9.08 43.22
CA LYS A 108 -23.67 8.03 44.16
C LYS A 108 -22.28 8.27 44.75
N GLN A 109 -21.38 8.86 43.99
CA GLN A 109 -19.98 9.08 44.39
C GLN A 109 -19.77 10.40 45.04
N GLU A 110 -20.35 11.45 44.49
CA GLU A 110 -20.23 12.83 44.97
C GLU A 110 -21.63 13.46 45.15
N PRO A 111 -22.35 13.12 46.23
CA PRO A 111 -23.71 13.62 46.47
C PRO A 111 -23.80 15.15 46.68
N GLN A 112 -22.69 15.81 46.88
CA GLN A 112 -22.61 17.26 47.13
C GLN A 112 -22.45 18.09 45.85
N LEU A 113 -22.26 17.43 44.67
CA LEU A 113 -22.16 18.12 43.41
C LEU A 113 -23.56 18.45 42.85
N GLU A 114 -23.98 19.71 43.03
CA GLU A 114 -25.31 20.15 42.62
C GLU A 114 -25.28 21.04 41.36
N LYS A 115 -24.13 21.70 41.06
CA LYS A 115 -24.05 22.75 40.03
C LYS A 115 -23.24 22.31 38.84
N TRP A 116 -23.80 21.37 38.13
CA TRP A 116 -23.26 20.89 36.86
C TRP A 116 -24.39 20.43 35.90
N GLU A 117 -24.13 20.52 34.60
CA GLU A 117 -25.03 20.06 33.57
C GLU A 117 -24.31 19.15 32.57
N LEU A 118 -25.03 18.18 32.06
CA LEU A 118 -24.54 17.19 31.16
C LEU A 118 -25.41 17.19 29.90
N GLU A 119 -24.77 17.15 28.74
CA GLU A 119 -25.39 16.89 27.45
C GLU A 119 -24.80 15.64 26.81
N VAL A 120 -25.64 14.71 26.39
CA VAL A 120 -25.22 13.57 25.58
C VAL A 120 -25.20 14.02 24.11
N VAL A 121 -24.00 14.20 23.59
CA VAL A 121 -23.74 14.69 22.22
C VAL A 121 -24.04 13.63 21.18
N GLY A 122 -23.69 12.38 21.50
CA GLY A 122 -23.92 11.22 20.63
C GLY A 122 -23.52 9.93 21.34
N SER A 123 -24.04 8.82 20.85
CA SER A 123 -23.67 7.49 21.35
C SER A 123 -23.54 6.51 20.18
N ASP A 124 -22.65 5.54 20.35
CA ASP A 124 -22.54 4.36 19.53
C ASP A 124 -22.59 3.09 20.41
N ALA A 125 -22.31 1.91 19.82
CA ALA A 125 -22.35 0.65 20.56
C ALA A 125 -21.30 0.54 21.66
N ASP A 126 -20.19 1.28 21.53
CA ASP A 126 -18.98 1.14 22.36
C ASP A 126 -18.83 2.27 23.36
N GLN A 127 -19.39 3.46 23.10
CA GLN A 127 -19.18 4.67 23.90
C GLN A 127 -20.32 5.68 23.78
N THR A 128 -20.44 6.51 24.81
CA THR A 128 -21.32 7.68 24.86
C THR A 128 -20.49 8.94 24.96
N CYS A 129 -20.61 9.82 23.95
CA CYS A 129 -19.93 11.11 23.91
C CYS A 129 -20.73 12.16 24.69
N ILE A 130 -20.09 12.84 25.64
CA ILE A 130 -20.72 13.80 26.54
C ILE A 130 -19.97 15.13 26.55
N ALA A 131 -20.73 16.19 26.75
CA ALA A 131 -20.22 17.50 27.13
C ALA A 131 -20.80 17.87 28.50
N VAL A 132 -19.92 18.26 29.43
CA VAL A 132 -20.30 18.57 30.79
C VAL A 132 -19.78 19.94 31.17
N ILE A 133 -20.61 20.75 31.79
CA ILE A 133 -20.23 22.05 32.33
C ILE A 133 -20.38 22.05 33.84
N CYS A 134 -19.38 22.56 34.58
CA CYS A 134 -19.41 22.70 36.02
C CYS A 134 -18.67 23.97 36.48
N LEU A 135 -18.77 24.31 37.75
CA LEU A 135 -17.91 25.35 38.34
C LEU A 135 -16.45 24.86 38.41
N LYS A 136 -15.49 25.76 38.20
CA LYS A 136 -14.05 25.41 38.27
C LYS A 136 -13.61 24.78 39.61
N GLU A 137 -14.25 25.17 40.70
CA GLU A 137 -14.01 24.59 42.02
C GLU A 137 -14.41 23.13 42.17
N ASP A 138 -15.32 22.67 41.31
CA ASP A 138 -15.86 21.30 41.32
C ASP A 138 -15.26 20.42 40.23
N GLU A 139 -14.42 20.95 39.33
CA GLU A 139 -13.89 20.28 38.16
C GLU A 139 -13.21 18.94 38.51
N GLU A 140 -12.25 18.97 39.47
CA GLU A 140 -11.49 17.76 39.84
C GLU A 140 -12.38 16.66 40.42
N LYS A 141 -13.36 17.02 41.24
CA LYS A 141 -14.30 16.06 41.83
C LYS A 141 -15.19 15.43 40.77
N LEU A 142 -15.74 16.27 39.92
CA LEU A 142 -16.61 15.82 38.85
C LEU A 142 -15.85 14.94 37.82
N GLU A 143 -14.64 15.35 37.40
CA GLU A 143 -13.82 14.54 36.51
C GLU A 143 -13.45 13.19 37.13
N THR A 144 -13.13 13.16 38.44
CA THR A 144 -12.85 11.91 39.18
C THR A 144 -14.06 10.99 39.19
N ALA A 145 -15.26 11.53 39.47
CA ALA A 145 -16.49 10.78 39.47
C ALA A 145 -16.84 10.24 38.07
N LEU A 146 -16.66 11.05 37.03
CA LEU A 146 -16.86 10.62 35.64
C LEU A 146 -15.85 9.55 35.20
N ARG A 147 -14.58 9.68 35.59
CA ARG A 147 -13.55 8.66 35.29
C ARG A 147 -13.87 7.29 35.89
N SER A 148 -14.51 7.24 37.04
CA SER A 148 -14.90 5.97 37.66
C SER A 148 -15.95 5.18 36.85
N ILE A 149 -16.71 5.87 36.00
CA ILE A 149 -17.65 5.24 35.06
C ILE A 149 -17.05 5.06 33.66
N GLY A 150 -15.75 5.27 33.51
CA GLY A 150 -15.06 5.06 32.23
C GLY A 150 -14.95 6.29 31.34
N PHE A 151 -15.16 7.50 31.89
CA PHE A 151 -14.95 8.74 31.13
C PHE A 151 -13.48 8.94 30.78
N ALA A 152 -13.24 9.27 29.50
CA ALA A 152 -11.93 9.66 29.00
C ALA A 152 -12.06 10.90 28.09
N ARG A 153 -11.12 11.82 28.22
CA ARG A 153 -11.01 12.96 27.29
C ARG A 153 -10.53 12.46 25.92
N PRO A 154 -10.90 13.13 24.81
CA PRO A 154 -10.42 12.76 23.48
C PRO A 154 -8.89 12.77 23.43
N ALA A 155 -8.29 11.72 22.85
CA ALA A 155 -6.84 11.61 22.72
C ALA A 155 -6.24 12.72 21.82
N ARG A 156 -7.06 13.26 20.89
CA ARG A 156 -6.69 14.37 20.00
C ARG A 156 -7.78 15.45 20.08
N PRO A 157 -7.61 16.44 20.95
CA PRO A 157 -8.54 17.57 20.99
C PRO A 157 -8.44 18.38 19.70
N VAL A 158 -9.58 18.63 19.05
CA VAL A 158 -9.69 19.42 17.82
C VAL A 158 -10.09 20.84 18.19
N GLU A 159 -9.38 21.84 17.65
CA GLU A 159 -9.64 23.26 17.91
C GLU A 159 -10.82 23.83 17.09
N GLU A 160 -11.24 23.11 16.06
CA GLU A 160 -12.42 23.46 15.23
C GLU A 160 -13.64 22.70 15.72
N VAL A 161 -14.85 23.23 15.41
CA VAL A 161 -16.12 22.52 15.64
C VAL A 161 -16.11 21.20 14.87
N PRO A 162 -16.44 20.05 15.51
CA PRO A 162 -16.27 18.71 14.89
C PRO A 162 -16.96 18.56 13.53
N ALA A 163 -18.16 19.11 13.37
CA ALA A 163 -18.90 19.06 12.10
C ALA A 163 -18.18 19.83 10.97
N ALA A 164 -17.62 21.00 11.27
CA ALA A 164 -16.86 21.80 10.32
C ALA A 164 -15.53 21.14 9.97
N TYR A 165 -14.82 20.61 10.98
CA TYR A 165 -13.56 19.91 10.78
C TYR A 165 -13.75 18.62 9.98
N ALA A 166 -14.77 17.80 10.27
CA ALA A 166 -15.09 16.61 9.49
C ALA A 166 -15.39 16.94 8.01
N LYS A 167 -16.09 18.06 7.74
CA LYS A 167 -16.33 18.53 6.38
C LYS A 167 -15.03 18.92 5.67
N LYS A 168 -14.13 19.59 6.36
CA LYS A 168 -12.81 19.99 5.84
C LYS A 168 -11.95 18.76 5.51
N LEU A 169 -11.91 17.77 6.41
CA LEU A 169 -11.20 16.50 6.18
C LEU A 169 -11.74 15.75 4.96
N LYS A 170 -13.08 15.68 4.80
CA LYS A 170 -13.71 15.05 3.62
C LYS A 170 -13.37 15.79 2.32
N ALA A 171 -13.31 17.13 2.36
CA ALA A 171 -12.90 17.91 1.20
C ALA A 171 -11.44 17.64 0.82
N GLN A 172 -10.54 17.59 1.80
CA GLN A 172 -9.13 17.24 1.57
C GLN A 172 -8.98 15.80 1.06
N ALA A 173 -9.74 14.85 1.60
CA ALA A 173 -9.75 13.48 1.08
C ALA A 173 -10.16 13.42 -0.38
N ALA A 174 -11.21 14.15 -0.78
CA ALA A 174 -11.64 14.23 -2.18
C ALA A 174 -10.57 14.85 -3.10
N GLU A 175 -9.78 15.81 -2.62
CA GLU A 175 -8.63 16.34 -3.36
C GLU A 175 -7.54 15.28 -3.59
N HIS A 176 -7.23 14.47 -2.56
CA HIS A 176 -6.29 13.36 -2.68
C HIS A 176 -6.80 12.29 -3.65
N GLU A 177 -8.09 11.93 -3.58
CA GLU A 177 -8.72 11.01 -4.54
C GLU A 177 -8.67 11.55 -5.98
N GLY A 178 -8.91 12.85 -6.15
CA GLY A 178 -8.80 13.51 -7.45
C GLY A 178 -7.38 13.44 -8.03
N ARG A 179 -6.35 13.68 -7.19
CA ARG A 179 -4.94 13.53 -7.61
C ARG A 179 -4.59 12.09 -7.94
N ALA A 180 -5.05 11.13 -7.13
CA ALA A 180 -4.86 9.72 -7.42
C ALA A 180 -5.47 9.33 -8.77
N ALA A 181 -6.69 9.77 -9.06
CA ALA A 181 -7.38 9.51 -10.32
C ALA A 181 -6.64 10.14 -11.53
N ALA A 182 -6.15 11.37 -11.40
CA ALA A 182 -5.35 12.01 -12.43
C ALA A 182 -4.04 11.24 -12.72
N THR A 183 -3.35 10.81 -11.65
CA THR A 183 -2.13 10.01 -11.79
C THR A 183 -2.41 8.61 -12.36
N GLU A 184 -3.56 8.01 -12.07
CA GLU A 184 -4.00 6.76 -12.70
C GLU A 184 -4.20 6.92 -14.21
N GLU A 185 -4.72 8.07 -14.65
CA GLU A 185 -4.89 8.35 -16.07
C GLU A 185 -3.54 8.52 -16.78
N GLU A 186 -2.57 9.17 -16.13
CA GLU A 186 -1.19 9.21 -16.64
C GLU A 186 -0.57 7.81 -16.72
N LEU A 187 -0.81 6.97 -15.72
CA LEU A 187 -0.34 5.58 -15.73
C LEU A 187 -0.95 4.77 -16.88
N LYS A 188 -2.22 4.99 -17.22
CA LYS A 188 -2.87 4.35 -18.38
C LYS A 188 -2.20 4.75 -19.70
N GLN A 189 -1.74 5.99 -19.82
CA GLN A 189 -1.01 6.44 -21.01
C GLN A 189 0.33 5.72 -21.21
N CYS A 190 0.87 5.08 -20.18
CA CYS A 190 2.07 4.25 -20.27
C CYS A 190 1.77 2.80 -20.77
N ALA A 191 0.50 2.43 -21.00
CA ALA A 191 0.13 1.09 -21.42
C ALA A 191 0.82 0.60 -22.71
N PRO A 192 1.05 1.44 -23.75
CA PRO A 192 1.74 1.02 -24.98
C PRO A 192 3.17 0.47 -24.73
N ALA A 193 3.86 0.96 -23.70
CA ALA A 193 5.21 0.50 -23.35
C ALA A 193 5.27 -0.91 -22.75
N ARG A 194 4.12 -1.54 -22.48
CA ARG A 194 4.04 -2.84 -21.78
C ARG A 194 4.82 -3.94 -22.46
N GLU A 195 4.64 -4.10 -23.77
CA GLU A 195 5.28 -5.20 -24.53
C GLU A 195 6.79 -4.98 -24.62
N ASP A 196 7.23 -3.75 -24.80
CA ASP A 196 8.66 -3.40 -24.81
C ASP A 196 9.30 -3.65 -23.44
N LEU A 197 8.59 -3.35 -22.34
CA LEU A 197 9.06 -3.63 -20.99
C LEU A 197 9.10 -5.12 -20.65
N LYS A 198 8.17 -5.93 -21.18
CA LYS A 198 8.23 -7.40 -21.07
C LYS A 198 9.46 -7.93 -21.80
N LEU A 199 9.70 -7.45 -23.03
CA LEU A 199 10.85 -7.85 -23.81
C LEU A 199 12.17 -7.42 -23.16
N LEU A 200 12.23 -6.23 -22.54
CA LEU A 200 13.37 -5.76 -21.76
C LEU A 200 13.63 -6.66 -20.53
N SER A 201 12.58 -7.05 -19.82
CA SER A 201 12.70 -7.98 -18.70
C SER A 201 13.26 -9.34 -19.14
N ASP A 202 12.78 -9.88 -20.25
CA ASP A 202 13.29 -11.12 -20.82
C ASP A 202 14.73 -10.98 -21.31
N TYR A 203 15.11 -9.86 -21.91
CA TYR A 203 16.48 -9.54 -22.30
C TYR A 203 17.44 -9.61 -21.10
N TYR A 204 17.12 -8.92 -20.01
CA TYR A 204 17.98 -8.94 -18.83
C TYR A 204 18.00 -10.30 -18.15
N ARG A 205 16.89 -11.02 -18.12
CA ARG A 205 16.83 -12.38 -17.57
C ARG A 205 17.73 -13.35 -18.35
N LEU A 206 17.64 -13.34 -19.67
CA LEU A 206 18.50 -14.17 -20.52
C LEU A 206 19.97 -13.79 -20.39
N ARG A 207 20.23 -12.48 -20.24
CA ARG A 207 21.60 -11.99 -20.01
C ARG A 207 22.15 -12.46 -18.66
N ALA A 208 21.34 -12.42 -17.61
CA ALA A 208 21.73 -12.93 -16.30
C ALA A 208 22.01 -14.44 -16.36
N GLN A 209 21.11 -15.23 -16.94
CA GLN A 209 21.29 -16.68 -17.13
C GLN A 209 22.56 -17.01 -17.93
N LYS A 210 22.88 -16.18 -18.95
CA LYS A 210 24.13 -16.34 -19.70
C LYS A 210 25.35 -16.13 -18.81
N TYR A 211 25.35 -15.09 -17.95
CA TYR A 211 26.46 -14.83 -17.04
C TYR A 211 26.59 -15.88 -15.93
N GLU A 212 25.46 -16.39 -15.42
CA GLU A 212 25.42 -17.51 -14.48
C GLU A 212 26.05 -18.76 -15.12
N ALA A 213 25.61 -19.13 -16.32
CA ALA A 213 26.20 -20.25 -17.06
C ALA A 213 27.70 -20.06 -17.34
N LEU A 214 28.12 -18.84 -17.69
CA LEU A 214 29.53 -18.53 -17.88
C LEU A 214 30.33 -18.66 -16.58
N GLY A 215 29.73 -18.37 -15.42
CA GLY A 215 30.36 -18.55 -14.11
C GLY A 215 30.55 -20.01 -13.70
N GLU A 216 29.74 -20.92 -14.24
CA GLU A 216 29.81 -22.38 -13.98
C GLU A 216 30.74 -23.10 -14.94
N ILE A 217 31.14 -22.47 -16.05
CA ILE A 217 32.05 -23.05 -17.04
C ILE A 217 33.47 -23.18 -16.47
N LEU A 218 34.06 -24.36 -16.61
CA LEU A 218 35.43 -24.58 -16.30
C LEU A 218 36.34 -23.77 -17.27
N GLN A 219 37.08 -22.85 -16.72
CA GLN A 219 37.91 -21.94 -17.53
C GLN A 219 39.31 -21.76 -16.93
N SER A 220 40.27 -21.54 -17.83
CA SER A 220 41.64 -21.06 -17.53
C SER A 220 41.78 -19.63 -18.06
N GLU A 221 42.96 -19.03 -17.94
CA GLU A 221 43.23 -17.69 -18.50
C GLU A 221 42.99 -17.58 -20.02
N LYS A 222 43.07 -18.69 -20.75
CA LYS A 222 43.06 -18.68 -22.23
C LYS A 222 42.05 -19.65 -22.84
N THR A 223 41.50 -20.58 -22.08
CA THR A 223 40.61 -21.63 -22.58
C THR A 223 39.39 -21.82 -21.67
N CYS A 224 38.27 -22.23 -22.24
CA CYS A 224 37.12 -22.67 -21.48
C CYS A 224 36.64 -24.02 -22.02
N MET A 225 36.01 -24.80 -21.14
CA MET A 225 35.43 -26.11 -21.44
C MET A 225 33.94 -26.04 -21.29
N ILE A 226 33.19 -26.35 -22.35
CA ILE A 226 31.73 -26.39 -22.37
C ILE A 226 31.31 -27.83 -22.63
N THR A 227 30.51 -28.37 -21.72
CA THR A 227 29.88 -29.71 -21.87
C THR A 227 28.39 -29.57 -22.12
N GLY A 228 27.84 -30.49 -22.89
CA GLY A 228 26.41 -30.51 -23.19
C GLY A 228 25.99 -31.78 -23.92
N PHE A 229 24.69 -31.97 -24.01
CA PHE A 229 24.10 -33.14 -24.68
C PHE A 229 23.64 -32.76 -26.09
N ILE A 230 23.84 -33.69 -27.03
CA ILE A 230 23.37 -33.56 -28.41
C ILE A 230 22.86 -34.91 -28.91
N PRO A 231 21.78 -34.94 -29.73
CA PRO A 231 21.39 -36.18 -30.38
C PRO A 231 22.52 -36.76 -31.25
N LYS A 232 22.79 -38.05 -31.14
CA LYS A 232 23.91 -38.76 -31.80
C LYS A 232 23.94 -38.52 -33.34
N ARG A 233 22.75 -38.38 -33.97
CA ARG A 233 22.62 -38.08 -35.40
C ARG A 233 23.20 -36.72 -35.78
N ASP A 234 23.21 -35.75 -34.85
CA ASP A 234 23.56 -34.35 -35.14
C ASP A 234 25.01 -34.03 -34.72
N ALA A 235 25.70 -34.96 -34.02
CA ALA A 235 27.03 -34.74 -33.45
C ALA A 235 28.07 -34.35 -34.48
N LYS A 236 28.19 -35.08 -35.63
CA LYS A 236 29.12 -34.76 -36.71
C LYS A 236 28.89 -33.40 -37.35
N GLY A 237 27.59 -33.06 -37.56
CA GLY A 237 27.23 -31.76 -38.13
C GLY A 237 27.50 -30.59 -37.18
N LEU A 238 27.46 -30.81 -35.88
CA LEU A 238 27.83 -29.81 -34.89
C LEU A 238 29.35 -29.58 -34.89
N GLU A 239 30.12 -30.65 -34.89
CA GLU A 239 31.58 -30.58 -34.92
C GLU A 239 32.09 -29.78 -36.11
N GLU A 240 31.60 -30.07 -37.33
CA GLU A 240 31.92 -29.33 -38.54
C GLU A 240 31.59 -27.85 -38.44
N LYS A 241 30.38 -27.50 -37.91
CA LYS A 241 29.93 -26.11 -37.72
C LYS A 241 30.76 -25.34 -36.71
N LEU A 242 31.12 -25.98 -35.63
CA LEU A 242 31.93 -25.35 -34.59
C LEU A 242 33.35 -25.09 -35.07
N ASN A 243 33.99 -26.09 -35.67
CA ASN A 243 35.36 -25.97 -36.24
C ASN A 243 35.44 -24.94 -37.39
N SER A 244 34.35 -24.70 -38.10
CA SER A 244 34.30 -23.66 -39.14
C SER A 244 34.21 -22.24 -38.64
N ARG A 245 33.88 -22.05 -37.35
CA ARG A 245 33.65 -20.72 -36.76
C ARG A 245 34.57 -20.34 -35.61
N PHE A 246 35.11 -21.34 -34.93
CA PHE A 246 35.88 -21.16 -33.70
C PHE A 246 37.13 -22.06 -33.76
N GLU A 247 38.16 -21.63 -33.08
CA GLU A 247 39.36 -22.42 -32.83
C GLU A 247 39.15 -23.24 -31.55
N LEU A 248 38.76 -24.51 -31.71
CA LEU A 248 38.35 -25.39 -30.59
C LEU A 248 38.66 -26.86 -30.90
N ALA A 249 38.68 -27.69 -29.85
CA ALA A 249 38.68 -29.13 -29.94
C ALA A 249 37.32 -29.66 -29.50
N VAL A 250 36.73 -30.58 -30.29
CA VAL A 250 35.45 -31.24 -29.93
C VAL A 250 35.77 -32.67 -29.58
N GLU A 251 35.28 -33.12 -28.43
CA GLU A 251 35.29 -34.51 -28.03
C GLU A 251 33.83 -34.96 -27.83
N SER A 252 33.46 -36.06 -28.43
CA SER A 252 32.12 -36.63 -28.27
C SER A 252 32.21 -38.06 -27.75
N SER A 253 31.42 -38.36 -26.71
CA SER A 253 31.31 -39.69 -26.13
C SER A 253 29.84 -40.07 -25.98
N ASP A 254 29.54 -41.36 -25.91
CA ASP A 254 28.20 -41.83 -25.57
C ASP A 254 27.91 -41.45 -24.09
N VAL A 255 26.64 -41.15 -23.81
CA VAL A 255 26.21 -40.82 -22.43
C VAL A 255 26.38 -42.08 -21.55
N PRO A 256 27.04 -41.97 -20.37
CA PRO A 256 27.13 -43.08 -19.43
C PRO A 256 25.75 -43.63 -19.01
N GLU A 257 25.66 -44.93 -18.68
CA GLU A 257 24.37 -45.55 -18.30
C GLU A 257 23.77 -45.02 -17.01
N ASP A 258 24.59 -44.38 -16.17
CA ASP A 258 24.22 -43.75 -14.90
C ASP A 258 23.85 -42.27 -15.02
N GLU A 259 23.93 -41.67 -16.21
CA GLU A 259 23.61 -40.29 -16.45
C GLU A 259 22.34 -40.17 -17.34
N GLU A 260 21.30 -39.50 -16.84
CA GLU A 260 20.10 -39.22 -17.63
C GLU A 260 20.34 -38.01 -18.54
N ALA A 261 20.25 -38.25 -19.83
CA ALA A 261 20.22 -37.14 -20.78
C ALA A 261 18.88 -36.40 -20.74
N PRO A 262 18.84 -35.06 -20.84
CA PRO A 262 17.61 -34.27 -20.78
C PRO A 262 16.66 -34.54 -21.95
#